data_a72e4c7a0c9ff4f6ddad333754fd2886
#
_entry.id   a72e4c7a0c9ff4f6ddad333754fd2886
#
_cell.length_a   1.000
_cell.length_b   1.000
_cell.length_c   1.000
_cell.angle_alpha   90.00
_cell.angle_beta   90.00
_cell.angle_gamma   90.00
#
_symmetry.space_group_name_H-M   'P 1'
#
loop_
_entity.id
_entity.type
_entity.pdbx_description
1 polymer ?
#
loop_
_entity_poly.entity_id
_entity_poly.type
_entity_poly.pdbx_seq_one_letter_code
_entity_poly.pdbx_strand_id
1 'polypeptide(L)'
;QRQMCIRDRYKEKKGQVYTDNYRSALSTDRYILRGDAAGETYEPRFTFHGFRYVEIHGLERPLPLEAVKGIVLESIGVRTSGYETSDERVNRLFNNIIWGQRGNFLSVPTDCPQRDERMGWTGDAQVFARTATYNMNVDPFYTRWLYSVRDNQGDDGSYANYIPVVGFPPHGA
;
A
#
# COMPACT_ATOMS: atom_id res chain seq x y z
N GLN A 1 14.79 -0.31 15.69
CA GLN A 1 14.21 -1.31 14.82
C GLN A 1 12.70 -1.12 14.79
N ARG A 2 12.11 -0.91 13.61
CA ARG A 2 10.65 -0.76 13.44
C ARG A 2 10.11 -1.98 12.71
N GLN A 3 9.03 -2.53 13.18
CA GLN A 3 8.31 -3.62 12.53
C GLN A 3 6.85 -3.22 12.33
N MET A 4 6.31 -3.42 11.14
CA MET A 4 4.97 -2.95 10.78
C MET A 4 4.07 -4.10 10.32
N CYS A 5 2.81 -4.17 10.77
CA CYS A 5 1.90 -5.27 10.48
C CYS A 5 0.43 -4.89 10.31
N ILE A 6 -0.30 -5.62 9.47
CA ILE A 6 -1.69 -5.31 9.07
C ILE A 6 -2.77 -5.99 9.90
N ARG A 7 -2.54 -7.08 10.61
CA ARG A 7 -3.62 -7.83 11.27
C ARG A 7 -3.51 -7.96 12.77
N ASP A 8 -4.73 -8.06 13.34
CA ASP A 8 -4.97 -8.34 14.73
C ASP A 8 -4.16 -9.54 15.25
N ARG A 9 -3.80 -9.41 16.50
CA ARG A 9 -3.19 -10.41 17.35
C ARG A 9 -3.75 -11.80 17.08
N TYR A 10 -2.99 -12.64 16.44
CA TYR A 10 -3.31 -14.07 16.42
C TYR A 10 -3.29 -14.57 17.86
N LYS A 11 -4.26 -15.43 18.21
CA LYS A 11 -4.50 -15.86 19.60
C LYS A 11 -3.27 -16.41 20.34
N GLU A 12 -2.26 -16.87 19.60
CA GLU A 12 -1.04 -17.50 20.12
C GLU A 12 0.12 -16.52 20.40
N LYS A 13 0.08 -15.29 19.83
CA LYS A 13 1.14 -14.27 20.00
C LYS A 13 0.56 -12.99 20.58
N LYS A 14 -0.06 -13.07 21.76
CA LYS A 14 -0.64 -11.92 22.45
C LYS A 14 0.38 -10.79 22.62
N GLY A 15 0.13 -9.64 22.00
CA GLY A 15 0.94 -8.43 22.15
C GLY A 15 2.07 -8.28 21.16
N GLN A 16 2.27 -9.22 20.24
CA GLN A 16 3.26 -9.13 19.15
C GLN A 16 2.60 -8.84 17.82
N VAL A 17 3.36 -8.20 16.94
CA VAL A 17 2.96 -7.98 15.55
C VAL A 17 3.01 -9.30 14.78
N TYR A 18 1.94 -9.59 14.04
CA TYR A 18 1.84 -10.79 13.19
C TYR A 18 2.26 -10.46 11.76
N THR A 19 3.26 -11.19 11.24
CA THR A 19 3.88 -10.92 9.93
C THR A 19 3.76 -12.06 8.92
N ASP A 20 3.25 -13.23 9.29
CA ASP A 20 3.20 -14.40 8.41
C ASP A 20 2.34 -14.17 7.14
N ASN A 21 1.43 -13.21 7.17
CA ASN A 21 0.61 -12.82 6.02
C ASN A 21 1.33 -11.90 5.00
N TYR A 22 2.57 -11.52 5.28
CA TYR A 22 3.40 -10.77 4.33
C TYR A 22 4.14 -11.66 3.33
N ARG A 23 4.02 -12.96 3.45
CA ARG A 23 4.81 -13.93 2.69
C ARG A 23 6.30 -13.72 2.95
N SER A 24 7.09 -13.38 1.93
CA SER A 24 8.53 -13.07 2.08
C SER A 24 8.84 -11.58 2.19
N ALA A 25 7.84 -10.70 2.13
CA ALA A 25 8.07 -9.26 2.23
C ALA A 25 8.62 -8.88 3.61
N LEU A 26 9.76 -8.22 3.61
CA LEU A 26 10.40 -7.71 4.82
C LEU A 26 9.73 -6.40 5.23
N SER A 27 9.12 -6.38 6.42
CA SER A 27 8.45 -5.22 6.99
C SER A 27 9.21 -4.64 8.18
N THR A 28 10.54 -4.76 8.15
CA THR A 28 11.43 -4.34 9.24
C THR A 28 12.43 -3.31 8.73
N ASP A 29 12.37 -2.13 9.30
CA ASP A 29 13.39 -1.10 9.10
C ASP A 29 14.35 -1.09 10.29
N ARG A 30 15.61 -0.81 10.02
CA ARG A 30 16.64 -0.64 11.06
C ARG A 30 17.24 0.75 10.98
N TYR A 31 17.30 1.40 12.11
CA TYR A 31 17.97 2.69 12.25
C TYR A 31 19.00 2.62 13.38
N ILE A 32 20.21 3.04 13.08
CA ILE A 32 21.28 3.14 14.06
C ILE A 32 21.39 4.59 14.49
N LEU A 33 21.10 4.85 15.77
CA LEU A 33 21.23 6.19 16.35
C LEU A 33 22.67 6.66 16.30
N ARG A 34 22.87 7.91 15.96
CA ARG A 34 24.20 8.57 15.97
C ARG A 34 24.56 9.14 17.33
N GLY A 35 23.60 9.22 18.24
CA GLY A 35 23.77 9.81 19.56
C GLY A 35 23.70 11.34 19.57
N ASP A 36 22.96 11.92 18.65
CA ASP A 36 22.79 13.38 18.60
C ASP A 36 21.94 13.87 19.79
N ALA A 37 22.54 14.71 20.63
CA ALA A 37 21.88 15.26 21.81
C ALA A 37 20.67 16.16 21.48
N ALA A 38 20.61 16.72 20.28
CA ALA A 38 19.48 17.49 19.79
C ALA A 38 18.28 16.62 19.37
N GLY A 39 18.47 15.30 19.37
CA GLY A 39 17.50 14.33 18.89
C GLY A 39 17.66 13.99 17.41
N GLU A 40 17.08 12.89 17.00
CA GLU A 40 17.19 12.39 15.65
C GLU A 40 15.80 12.10 15.06
N THR A 41 15.65 12.37 13.76
CA THR A 41 14.46 11.98 12.99
C THR A 41 14.88 10.94 11.94
N TYR A 42 14.11 9.87 11.86
CA TYR A 42 14.31 8.84 10.87
C TYR A 42 13.05 8.70 9.99
N GLU A 43 13.26 8.75 8.69
CA GLU A 43 12.26 8.45 7.67
C GLU A 43 12.87 7.47 6.66
N PRO A 44 12.24 6.29 6.43
CA PRO A 44 12.70 5.35 5.42
C PRO A 44 12.65 5.99 4.03
N ARG A 45 13.69 5.73 3.21
CA ARG A 45 13.74 6.17 1.81
C ARG A 45 13.67 4.98 0.87
N PHE A 46 13.02 5.16 -0.27
CA PHE A 46 12.87 4.15 -1.33
C PHE A 46 12.22 2.84 -0.87
N THR A 47 11.49 2.88 0.24
CA THR A 47 10.68 1.78 0.74
C THR A 47 9.41 2.31 1.36
N PHE A 48 8.35 1.50 1.33
CA PHE A 48 7.09 1.78 1.98
C PHE A 48 6.46 0.48 2.48
N HIS A 49 5.55 0.61 3.43
CA HIS A 49 4.88 -0.52 4.03
C HIS A 49 3.38 -0.25 4.14
N GLY A 50 2.57 -1.27 3.82
CA GLY A 50 1.17 -1.28 4.21
C GLY A 50 1.04 -1.86 5.61
N PHE A 51 0.55 -1.09 6.59
CA PHE A 51 0.52 -1.50 7.98
C PHE A 51 -0.67 -0.92 8.75
N ARG A 52 -0.98 -1.57 9.84
CA ARG A 52 -1.98 -1.13 10.82
C ARG A 52 -1.37 -0.87 12.20
N TYR A 53 -0.28 -1.57 12.51
CA TYR A 53 0.42 -1.45 13.78
C TYR A 53 1.91 -1.28 13.55
N VAL A 54 2.56 -0.57 14.46
CA VAL A 54 4.01 -0.34 14.47
C VAL A 54 4.55 -0.84 15.80
N GLU A 55 5.56 -1.68 15.75
CA GLU A 55 6.29 -2.16 16.91
C GLU A 55 7.73 -1.62 16.85
N ILE A 56 8.19 -1.02 17.92
CA ILE A 56 9.51 -0.37 17.99
C ILE A 56 10.33 -1.03 19.11
N HIS A 57 11.53 -1.49 18.76
CA HIS A 57 12.45 -2.14 19.66
C HIS A 57 13.78 -1.38 19.80
N GLY A 58 14.54 -1.69 20.85
CA GLY A 58 15.91 -1.21 21.04
C GLY A 58 16.01 0.19 21.64
N LEU A 59 14.93 0.72 22.21
CA LEU A 59 14.95 1.97 22.95
C LEU A 59 14.90 1.70 24.46
N GLU A 60 15.63 2.48 25.23
CA GLU A 60 15.62 2.40 26.71
C GLU A 60 14.28 2.85 27.30
N ARG A 61 13.59 3.77 26.62
CA ARG A 61 12.28 4.29 27.02
C ARG A 61 11.31 4.26 25.83
N PRO A 62 10.01 4.03 26.08
CA PRO A 62 9.00 4.14 25.06
C PRO A 62 8.98 5.54 24.44
N LEU A 63 8.80 5.63 23.12
CA LEU A 63 8.57 6.93 22.48
C LEU A 63 7.17 7.44 22.80
N PRO A 64 7.01 8.75 22.99
CA PRO A 64 5.70 9.37 23.04
C PRO A 64 4.99 9.16 21.69
N LEU A 65 3.67 9.07 21.70
CA LEU A 65 2.89 8.77 20.48
C LEU A 65 3.13 9.82 19.37
N GLU A 66 3.32 11.05 19.76
CA GLU A 66 3.57 12.21 18.88
C GLU A 66 4.90 12.12 18.12
N ALA A 67 5.84 11.32 18.64
CA ALA A 67 7.12 11.07 17.96
C ALA A 67 7.00 10.08 16.80
N VAL A 68 5.85 9.39 16.65
CA VAL A 68 5.62 8.43 15.57
C VAL A 68 4.57 8.98 14.64
N LYS A 69 4.96 9.26 13.39
CA LYS A 69 4.07 9.79 12.35
C LYS A 69 3.91 8.78 11.22
N GLY A 70 2.67 8.55 10.80
CA GLY A 70 2.37 7.84 9.57
C GLY A 70 2.37 8.82 8.39
N ILE A 71 3.18 8.53 7.37
CA ILE A 71 3.23 9.30 6.13
C ILE A 71 2.47 8.51 5.08
N VAL A 72 1.44 9.12 4.50
CA VAL A 72 0.66 8.51 3.42
C VAL A 72 1.39 8.74 2.11
N LEU A 73 1.65 7.65 1.38
CA LEU A 73 2.20 7.68 0.03
C LEU A 73 1.12 7.22 -0.94
N GLU A 74 0.83 8.05 -1.93
CA GLU A 74 -0.14 7.79 -2.97
C GLU A 74 0.21 8.52 -4.26
N SER A 75 -0.18 7.97 -5.42
CA SER A 75 -0.04 8.64 -6.73
C SER A 75 -1.33 9.32 -7.17
N ILE A 76 -2.34 9.32 -6.31
CA ILE A 76 -3.65 9.96 -6.49
C ILE A 76 -3.90 10.84 -5.27
N GLY A 77 -4.33 12.06 -5.42
CA GLY A 77 -4.47 12.94 -4.24
C GLY A 77 -5.83 13.63 -4.13
N VAL A 78 -6.53 13.78 -5.25
CA VAL A 78 -7.75 14.59 -5.30
C VAL A 78 -8.98 13.70 -5.24
N ARG A 79 -9.68 13.78 -4.11
CA ARG A 79 -11.00 13.16 -3.95
C ARG A 79 -12.04 13.97 -4.75
N THR A 80 -12.80 13.28 -5.59
CA THR A 80 -13.79 13.90 -6.49
C THR A 80 -15.24 13.67 -6.07
N SER A 81 -15.49 12.74 -5.14
CA SER A 81 -16.82 12.45 -4.62
C SER A 81 -16.91 12.47 -3.11
N GLY A 82 -18.10 12.75 -2.61
CA GLY A 82 -18.49 12.56 -1.23
C GLY A 82 -19.69 11.62 -1.16
N TYR A 83 -19.74 10.81 -0.11
CA TYR A 83 -20.84 9.90 0.15
C TYR A 83 -21.11 9.86 1.64
N GLU A 84 -22.36 10.12 2.01
CA GLU A 84 -22.81 10.10 3.39
C GLU A 84 -24.24 9.57 3.47
N THR A 85 -24.47 8.70 4.43
CA THR A 85 -25.78 8.12 4.71
C THR A 85 -26.11 8.20 6.20
N SER A 86 -27.34 7.89 6.55
CA SER A 86 -27.76 7.76 7.96
C SER A 86 -27.20 6.51 8.66
N ASP A 87 -26.61 5.55 7.94
CA ASP A 87 -25.98 4.36 8.53
C ASP A 87 -24.44 4.54 8.60
N GLU A 88 -23.96 4.70 9.81
CA GLU A 88 -22.52 4.83 10.12
C GLU A 88 -21.66 3.68 9.59
N ARG A 89 -22.20 2.47 9.48
CA ARG A 89 -21.44 1.30 8.97
C ARG A 89 -21.19 1.45 7.47
N VAL A 90 -22.17 2.00 6.73
CA VAL A 90 -22.05 2.28 5.30
C VAL A 90 -21.04 3.40 5.08
N ASN A 91 -21.09 4.46 5.89
CA ASN A 91 -20.13 5.57 5.82
C ASN A 91 -18.68 5.07 6.10
N ARG A 92 -18.53 4.18 7.09
CA ARG A 92 -17.26 3.55 7.41
C ARG A 92 -16.76 2.65 6.28
N LEU A 93 -17.64 1.86 5.67
CA LEU A 93 -17.31 1.03 4.51
C LEU A 93 -16.78 1.89 3.36
N PHE A 94 -17.48 2.98 3.02
CA PHE A 94 -17.04 3.90 1.98
C PHE A 94 -15.66 4.49 2.28
N ASN A 95 -15.44 4.92 3.51
CA ASN A 95 -14.14 5.44 3.94
C ASN A 95 -13.02 4.38 3.83
N ASN A 96 -13.31 3.13 4.16
CA ASN A 96 -12.37 2.03 3.99
C ASN A 96 -12.03 1.78 2.51
N ILE A 97 -13.00 1.92 1.59
CA ILE A 97 -12.78 1.82 0.15
C ILE A 97 -11.83 2.93 -0.33
N ILE A 98 -12.06 4.17 0.12
CA ILE A 98 -11.17 5.31 -0.20
C ILE A 98 -9.73 5.05 0.28
N TRP A 99 -9.56 4.57 1.50
CA TRP A 99 -8.23 4.24 2.02
C TRP A 99 -7.60 3.02 1.33
N GLY A 100 -8.41 2.03 0.96
CA GLY A 100 -7.95 0.91 0.15
C GLY A 100 -7.44 1.35 -1.22
N GLN A 101 -8.15 2.25 -1.89
CA GLN A 101 -7.72 2.83 -3.16
C GLN A 101 -6.40 3.61 -3.01
N ARG A 102 -6.28 4.46 -2.00
CA ARG A 102 -5.05 5.20 -1.71
C ARG A 102 -3.86 4.27 -1.52
N GLY A 103 -4.01 3.25 -0.69
CA GLY A 103 -2.93 2.31 -0.38
C GLY A 103 -2.48 1.46 -1.57
N ASN A 104 -3.34 1.26 -2.57
CA ASN A 104 -3.05 0.44 -3.74
C ASN A 104 -2.69 1.26 -4.99
N PHE A 105 -2.94 2.57 -5.00
CA PHE A 105 -2.64 3.42 -6.14
C PHE A 105 -1.34 4.19 -5.91
N LEU A 106 -0.23 3.46 -5.93
CA LEU A 106 1.12 3.98 -5.84
C LEU A 106 1.93 3.50 -7.05
N SER A 107 2.21 4.38 -7.99
CA SER A 107 2.85 4.14 -9.29
C SER A 107 2.03 3.30 -10.26
N VAL A 108 1.47 2.18 -9.82
CA VAL A 108 0.57 1.29 -10.59
C VAL A 108 -0.61 0.88 -9.71
N PRO A 109 -1.74 0.43 -10.29
CA PRO A 109 -2.87 -0.07 -9.51
C PRO A 109 -2.55 -1.47 -8.99
N THR A 110 -2.03 -1.55 -7.76
CA THR A 110 -1.63 -2.83 -7.15
C THR A 110 -2.82 -3.56 -6.53
N ASP A 111 -2.71 -4.87 -6.41
CA ASP A 111 -3.68 -5.73 -5.73
C ASP A 111 -3.60 -5.65 -4.21
N CYS A 112 -2.42 -5.36 -3.69
CA CYS A 112 -2.18 -5.29 -2.25
C CYS A 112 -1.02 -4.35 -1.90
N PRO A 113 -1.09 -3.58 -0.78
CA PRO A 113 -0.04 -2.64 -0.41
C PRO A 113 1.06 -3.21 0.48
N GLN A 114 0.91 -4.44 1.03
CA GLN A 114 1.70 -4.88 2.17
C GLN A 114 2.62 -6.06 1.95
N ARG A 115 2.33 -6.94 0.99
CA ARG A 115 3.06 -8.22 0.80
C ARG A 115 3.88 -8.20 -0.48
N ASP A 116 4.70 -9.23 -0.67
CA ASP A 116 5.55 -9.44 -1.85
C ASP A 116 4.79 -9.87 -3.12
N GLU A 117 3.70 -9.23 -3.41
CA GLU A 117 2.95 -9.30 -4.66
C GLU A 117 2.96 -7.91 -5.30
N ARG A 118 2.10 -7.02 -4.89
CA ARG A 118 2.09 -5.57 -5.24
C ARG A 118 2.31 -5.31 -6.73
N MET A 119 1.62 -6.06 -7.57
CA MET A 119 1.69 -5.95 -9.03
C MET A 119 0.44 -5.26 -9.58
N GLY A 120 0.58 -4.63 -10.74
CA GLY A 120 -0.53 -4.01 -11.47
C GLY A 120 -1.34 -5.05 -12.23
N TRP A 121 -2.12 -5.88 -11.52
CA TRP A 121 -2.98 -6.89 -12.10
C TRP A 121 -4.06 -6.27 -12.98
N THR A 122 -4.07 -6.64 -14.25
CA THR A 122 -4.96 -6.04 -15.26
C THR A 122 -6.43 -6.37 -15.01
N GLY A 123 -6.73 -7.59 -14.55
CA GLY A 123 -8.08 -7.99 -14.17
C GLY A 123 -8.62 -7.20 -12.98
N ASP A 124 -7.84 -7.07 -11.91
CA ASP A 124 -8.19 -6.28 -10.72
C ASP A 124 -8.41 -4.81 -11.08
N ALA A 125 -7.49 -4.23 -11.84
CA ALA A 125 -7.59 -2.86 -12.30
C ALA A 125 -8.82 -2.63 -13.18
N GLN A 126 -9.15 -3.55 -14.10
CA GLN A 126 -10.32 -3.48 -14.96
C GLN A 126 -11.62 -3.42 -14.14
N VAL A 127 -11.78 -4.32 -13.18
CA VAL A 127 -12.99 -4.39 -12.35
C VAL A 127 -13.16 -3.14 -11.51
N PHE A 128 -12.06 -2.61 -10.96
CA PHE A 128 -12.11 -1.47 -10.05
C PHE A 128 -12.05 -0.11 -10.76
N ALA A 129 -11.60 -0.03 -12.01
CA ALA A 129 -11.33 1.22 -12.71
C ALA A 129 -12.50 2.22 -12.64
N ARG A 130 -13.71 1.76 -12.93
CA ARG A 130 -14.90 2.64 -12.89
C ARG A 130 -15.19 3.16 -11.48
N THR A 131 -15.08 2.32 -10.47
CA THR A 131 -15.22 2.75 -9.07
C THR A 131 -14.17 3.77 -8.69
N ALA A 132 -12.94 3.55 -9.12
CA ALA A 132 -11.83 4.45 -8.87
C ALA A 132 -12.07 5.87 -9.41
N THR A 133 -12.68 5.98 -10.62
CA THR A 133 -13.01 7.28 -11.23
C THR A 133 -14.11 8.04 -10.48
N TYR A 134 -15.01 7.33 -9.82
CA TYR A 134 -16.03 7.99 -8.97
C TYR A 134 -15.42 8.53 -7.67
N ASN A 135 -14.45 7.85 -7.14
CA ASN A 135 -13.86 8.18 -5.84
C ASN A 135 -12.86 9.34 -5.91
N MET A 136 -12.01 9.33 -6.93
CA MET A 136 -10.86 10.22 -7.03
C MET A 136 -10.54 10.60 -8.47
N ASN A 137 -9.82 11.70 -8.66
CA ASN A 137 -9.24 12.02 -9.96
C ASN A 137 -8.08 11.07 -10.25
N VAL A 138 -8.35 10.04 -11.02
CA VAL A 138 -7.41 8.99 -11.39
C VAL A 138 -6.95 9.10 -12.86
N ASP A 139 -7.38 10.12 -13.58
CA ASP A 139 -7.05 10.29 -14.99
C ASP A 139 -5.54 10.31 -15.26
N PRO A 140 -4.71 11.14 -14.60
CA PRO A 140 -3.28 11.12 -14.83
C PRO A 140 -2.64 9.77 -14.46
N PHE A 141 -3.15 9.12 -13.41
CA PHE A 141 -2.65 7.84 -12.92
C PHE A 141 -2.91 6.72 -13.94
N TYR A 142 -4.15 6.56 -14.39
CA TYR A 142 -4.48 5.55 -15.39
C TYR A 142 -3.88 5.87 -16.75
N THR A 143 -3.85 7.11 -17.18
CA THR A 143 -3.19 7.51 -18.43
C THR A 143 -1.74 7.06 -18.43
N ARG A 144 -1.00 7.32 -17.35
CA ARG A 144 0.38 6.88 -17.22
C ARG A 144 0.50 5.36 -17.25
N TRP A 145 -0.36 4.63 -16.52
CA TRP A 145 -0.32 3.18 -16.48
C TRP A 145 -0.72 2.54 -17.82
N LEU A 146 -1.70 3.08 -18.51
CA LEU A 146 -2.15 2.61 -19.83
C LEU A 146 -1.05 2.72 -20.91
N TYR A 147 -0.15 3.69 -20.82
CA TYR A 147 1.05 3.67 -21.67
C TYR A 147 1.90 2.42 -21.38
N SER A 148 2.08 2.04 -20.13
CA SER A 148 2.80 0.81 -19.81
C SER A 148 2.03 -0.44 -20.27
N VAL A 149 0.71 -0.44 -20.21
CA VAL A 149 -0.12 -1.52 -20.76
C VAL A 149 0.10 -1.67 -22.25
N ARG A 150 0.01 -0.57 -23.00
CA ARG A 150 0.26 -0.55 -24.45
C ARG A 150 1.69 -1.04 -24.79
N ASP A 151 2.68 -0.55 -24.07
CA ASP A 151 4.09 -0.87 -24.33
C ASP A 151 4.44 -2.34 -24.01
N ASN A 152 3.57 -3.04 -23.27
CA ASN A 152 3.69 -4.47 -22.95
C ASN A 152 2.67 -5.35 -23.70
N GLN A 153 2.02 -4.83 -24.75
CA GLN A 153 1.15 -5.62 -25.60
C GLN A 153 1.98 -6.61 -26.41
N GLY A 154 1.56 -7.88 -26.47
CA GLY A 154 2.18 -8.90 -27.30
C GLY A 154 1.96 -8.65 -28.81
N ASP A 155 2.82 -9.23 -29.64
CA ASP A 155 2.72 -9.16 -31.11
C ASP A 155 1.40 -9.74 -31.64
N ASP A 156 0.81 -10.66 -30.91
CA ASP A 156 -0.50 -11.28 -31.18
C ASP A 156 -1.68 -10.41 -30.71
N GLY A 157 -1.41 -9.23 -30.13
CA GLY A 157 -2.40 -8.31 -29.59
C GLY A 157 -2.84 -8.63 -28.15
N SER A 158 -2.34 -9.68 -27.54
CA SER A 158 -2.66 -10.03 -26.14
C SER A 158 -2.07 -9.05 -25.14
N TYR A 159 -2.67 -8.99 -23.96
CA TYR A 159 -2.16 -8.22 -22.82
C TYR A 159 -1.69 -9.13 -21.70
N ALA A 160 -0.66 -8.72 -21.02
CA ALA A 160 -0.16 -9.43 -19.86
C ALA A 160 -1.14 -9.37 -18.68
N ASN A 161 -1.08 -10.38 -17.82
CA ASN A 161 -1.94 -10.45 -16.63
C ASN A 161 -1.61 -9.35 -15.59
N TYR A 162 -0.38 -8.83 -15.61
CA TYR A 162 0.06 -7.73 -14.74
C TYR A 162 1.06 -6.83 -15.46
N ILE A 163 1.03 -5.55 -15.16
CA ILE A 163 1.84 -4.51 -15.80
C ILE A 163 2.48 -3.60 -14.73
N PRO A 164 3.80 -3.33 -14.79
CA PRO A 164 4.76 -3.83 -15.77
C PRO A 164 5.08 -5.31 -15.57
N VAL A 165 5.50 -5.98 -16.65
CA VAL A 165 5.88 -7.39 -16.60
C VAL A 165 7.25 -7.54 -15.93
N VAL A 166 7.32 -8.35 -14.87
CA VAL A 166 8.54 -8.62 -14.12
C VAL A 166 8.69 -10.14 -13.89
N GLY A 167 9.68 -10.74 -14.51
CA GLY A 167 10.27 -12.03 -14.14
C GLY A 167 9.47 -13.33 -14.34
N PHE A 168 8.18 -13.30 -14.70
CA PHE A 168 7.36 -14.49 -15.00
C PHE A 168 6.75 -14.38 -16.40
N PRO A 169 6.38 -15.52 -17.04
CA PRO A 169 5.72 -15.44 -18.34
C PRO A 169 4.46 -14.57 -18.19
N PRO A 170 4.33 -13.54 -19.03
CA PRO A 170 3.33 -12.49 -18.85
C PRO A 170 1.92 -12.92 -19.26
N HIS A 171 1.80 -14.03 -19.97
CA HIS A 171 0.56 -14.47 -20.57
C HIS A 171 0.00 -15.64 -19.78
N GLY A 172 -1.23 -15.46 -19.29
CA GLY A 172 -2.02 -16.58 -18.78
C GLY A 172 -2.30 -17.56 -19.90
N ALA A 173 -2.27 -18.82 -19.53
CA ALA A 173 -2.69 -19.90 -20.41
C ALA A 173 -4.19 -19.79 -20.74
#